data_a30370faa243dfe7ece1a1359cd16b3c
#
_entry.id   a30370faa243dfe7ece1a1359cd16b3c
#
_cell.length_a   1.000
_cell.length_b   1.000
_cell.length_c   1.000
_cell.angle_alpha   90.00
_cell.angle_beta   90.00
_cell.angle_gamma   90.00
#
_symmetry.space_group_name_H-M   'P 1'
#
loop_
_entity.id
_entity.type
_entity.pdbx_description
1 polymer ?
#
loop_
_entity_poly.entity_id
_entity_poly.type
_entity_poly.pdbx_seq_one_letter_code
_entity_poly.pdbx_strand_id
1 'polypeptide(L)'
;LGITFTDRVVLDVGSSTGGVTDYALKHGAKKVYAVDVGTDQLHPDLRRDSRIELHEKTDIRDFVPDEAPDIVLIDVSFISLRQILPHLASTCKDTTLIVAMVKPQFEAARQQLGNSGVIKNDTIRRQILRDFEAWSTKLFVTVDKADSAVAGARGNRERFYALKVAKPTTR
;
A
#
# COMPACT_ATOMS: atom_id res chain seq x y z
N LEU A 1 -8.70 8.19 7.70
CA LEU A 1 -8.01 8.84 6.57
C LEU A 1 -8.95 9.58 5.59
N GLY A 2 -10.29 9.43 5.68
CA GLY A 2 -11.29 10.21 4.92
C GLY A 2 -11.08 10.25 3.39
N ILE A 3 -10.77 9.12 2.77
CA ILE A 3 -10.43 9.04 1.35
C ILE A 3 -11.69 9.00 0.49
N THR A 4 -11.76 9.86 -0.54
CA THR A 4 -12.86 9.89 -1.51
C THR A 4 -12.45 9.19 -2.80
N PHE A 5 -13.20 8.16 -3.20
CA PHE A 5 -12.92 7.34 -4.39
C PHE A 5 -13.74 7.76 -5.62
N THR A 6 -14.77 8.59 -5.45
CA THR A 6 -15.68 8.99 -6.53
C THR A 6 -14.93 9.55 -7.73
N ASP A 7 -15.16 8.94 -8.90
CA ASP A 7 -14.53 9.27 -10.19
C ASP A 7 -13.00 9.17 -10.22
N ARG A 8 -12.39 8.40 -9.28
CA ARG A 8 -10.94 8.23 -9.18
C ARG A 8 -10.45 6.97 -9.88
N VAL A 9 -9.23 7.08 -10.43
CA VAL A 9 -8.44 5.93 -10.89
C VAL A 9 -7.62 5.44 -9.70
N VAL A 10 -7.76 4.16 -9.37
CA VAL A 10 -7.13 3.52 -8.22
C VAL A 10 -6.14 2.46 -8.68
N LEU A 11 -4.98 2.41 -8.05
CA LEU A 11 -4.02 1.31 -8.17
C LEU A 11 -4.01 0.54 -6.85
N ASP A 12 -4.46 -0.71 -6.87
CA ASP A 12 -4.50 -1.62 -5.74
C ASP A 12 -3.30 -2.59 -5.82
N VAL A 13 -2.32 -2.37 -4.95
CA VAL A 13 -1.06 -3.13 -4.89
C VAL A 13 -1.16 -4.19 -3.80
N GLY A 14 -1.15 -5.45 -4.21
CA GLY A 14 -1.45 -6.60 -3.35
C GLY A 14 -2.96 -6.84 -3.28
N SER A 15 -3.61 -6.88 -4.45
CA SER A 15 -5.08 -6.94 -4.54
C SER A 15 -5.67 -8.21 -3.94
N SER A 16 -4.92 -9.32 -3.90
CA SER A 16 -5.33 -10.58 -3.27
C SER A 16 -6.74 -11.01 -3.71
N THR A 17 -7.64 -11.27 -2.78
CA THR A 17 -9.04 -11.65 -3.06
C THR A 17 -9.91 -10.48 -3.55
N GLY A 18 -9.41 -9.25 -3.48
CA GLY A 18 -10.07 -8.06 -4.01
C GLY A 18 -10.83 -7.23 -2.97
N GLY A 19 -10.58 -7.42 -1.68
CA GLY A 19 -11.29 -6.67 -0.64
C GLY A 19 -11.16 -5.16 -0.77
N VAL A 20 -9.95 -4.67 -1.05
CA VAL A 20 -9.68 -3.24 -1.26
C VAL A 20 -10.22 -2.77 -2.60
N THR A 21 -10.05 -3.56 -3.66
CA THR A 21 -10.62 -3.31 -4.99
C THR A 21 -12.15 -3.15 -4.92
N ASP A 22 -12.86 -4.09 -4.29
CA ASP A 22 -14.31 -4.05 -4.10
C ASP A 22 -14.75 -2.81 -3.31
N TYR A 23 -14.03 -2.51 -2.23
CA TYR A 23 -14.30 -1.31 -1.44
C TYR A 23 -14.19 -0.03 -2.27
N ALA A 24 -13.11 0.13 -3.05
CA ALA A 24 -12.92 1.30 -3.91
C ALA A 24 -14.06 1.44 -4.94
N LEU A 25 -14.44 0.34 -5.59
CA LEU A 25 -15.53 0.33 -6.59
C LEU A 25 -16.90 0.66 -5.99
N LYS A 26 -17.20 0.13 -4.80
CA LYS A 26 -18.43 0.44 -4.06
C LYS A 26 -18.51 1.90 -3.61
N HIS A 27 -17.36 2.56 -3.46
CA HIS A 27 -17.26 3.98 -3.11
C HIS A 27 -17.04 4.89 -4.33
N GLY A 28 -17.32 4.39 -5.54
CA GLY A 28 -17.41 5.21 -6.74
C GLY A 28 -16.12 5.34 -7.54
N ALA A 29 -15.13 4.47 -7.33
CA ALA A 29 -13.94 4.46 -8.18
C ALA A 29 -14.33 4.24 -9.65
N LYS A 30 -13.75 5.05 -10.55
CA LYS A 30 -13.95 4.98 -11.99
C LYS A 30 -13.29 3.74 -12.58
N LYS A 31 -12.08 3.45 -12.12
CA LYS A 31 -11.25 2.33 -12.58
C LYS A 31 -10.34 1.84 -11.45
N VAL A 32 -10.08 0.55 -11.41
CA VAL A 32 -9.10 -0.05 -10.51
C VAL A 32 -8.11 -0.91 -11.30
N TYR A 33 -6.83 -0.59 -11.21
CA TYR A 33 -5.73 -1.49 -11.57
C TYR A 33 -5.45 -2.38 -10.37
N ALA A 34 -5.78 -3.66 -10.46
CA ALA A 34 -5.55 -4.64 -9.41
C ALA A 34 -4.28 -5.44 -9.72
N VAL A 35 -3.22 -5.22 -8.95
CA VAL A 35 -1.88 -5.82 -9.19
C VAL A 35 -1.53 -6.76 -8.06
N ASP A 36 -1.17 -8.00 -8.39
CA ASP A 36 -0.73 -9.01 -7.43
C ASP A 36 0.32 -9.95 -8.02
N VAL A 37 1.29 -10.36 -7.20
CA VAL A 37 2.29 -11.39 -7.59
C VAL A 37 1.69 -12.79 -7.60
N GLY A 38 0.58 -13.01 -6.91
CA GLY A 38 -0.18 -14.25 -6.88
C GLY A 38 -1.00 -14.46 -8.16
N THR A 39 -1.72 -15.58 -8.20
CA THR A 39 -2.59 -15.95 -9.32
C THR A 39 -3.89 -16.54 -8.81
N ASP A 40 -4.96 -16.35 -9.57
CA ASP A 40 -6.30 -16.87 -9.30
C ASP A 40 -6.88 -16.55 -7.91
N GLN A 41 -6.47 -15.40 -7.34
CA GLN A 41 -6.92 -14.99 -6.01
C GLN A 41 -8.14 -14.09 -6.06
N LEU A 42 -8.24 -13.20 -7.05
CA LEU A 42 -9.33 -12.23 -7.15
C LEU A 42 -10.68 -12.94 -7.27
N HIS A 43 -11.65 -12.51 -6.46
CA HIS A 43 -13.00 -13.11 -6.45
C HIS A 43 -13.62 -13.12 -7.87
N PRO A 44 -14.30 -14.23 -8.28
CA PRO A 44 -14.84 -14.38 -9.64
C PRO A 44 -15.77 -13.25 -10.09
N ASP A 45 -16.56 -12.67 -9.20
CA ASP A 45 -17.46 -11.57 -9.53
C ASP A 45 -16.69 -10.29 -9.86
N LEU A 46 -15.59 -10.02 -9.14
CA LEU A 46 -14.71 -8.89 -9.41
C LEU A 46 -13.97 -9.05 -10.75
N ARG A 47 -13.58 -10.27 -11.11
CA ARG A 47 -12.95 -10.55 -12.41
C ARG A 47 -13.81 -10.17 -13.61
N ARG A 48 -15.12 -10.06 -13.43
CA ARG A 48 -16.09 -9.71 -14.49
C ARG A 48 -16.44 -8.22 -14.55
N ASP A 49 -16.01 -7.45 -13.55
CA ASP A 49 -16.28 -6.01 -13.52
C ASP A 49 -15.37 -5.28 -14.53
N SER A 50 -15.97 -4.66 -15.53
CA SER A 50 -15.25 -3.97 -16.61
C SER A 50 -14.42 -2.76 -16.11
N ARG A 51 -14.63 -2.31 -14.89
CA ARG A 51 -13.84 -1.23 -14.27
C ARG A 51 -12.52 -1.74 -13.68
N ILE A 52 -12.33 -3.06 -13.60
CA ILE A 52 -11.10 -3.67 -13.06
C ILE A 52 -10.20 -4.08 -14.23
N GLU A 53 -8.96 -3.64 -14.18
CA GLU A 53 -7.87 -4.14 -14.98
C GLU A 53 -6.95 -4.98 -14.10
N LEU A 54 -7.02 -6.31 -14.27
CA LEU A 54 -6.34 -7.28 -13.40
C LEU A 54 -4.97 -7.66 -13.96
N HIS A 55 -3.95 -7.51 -13.13
CA HIS A 55 -2.55 -7.88 -13.41
C HIS A 55 -2.06 -8.86 -12.34
N GLU A 56 -2.29 -10.15 -12.55
CA GLU A 56 -1.75 -11.24 -11.73
C GLU A 56 -0.35 -11.63 -12.18
N LYS A 57 0.41 -12.34 -11.34
CA LYS A 57 1.82 -12.71 -11.55
C LYS A 57 2.69 -11.49 -11.89
N THR A 58 2.31 -10.33 -11.38
CA THR A 58 2.93 -9.05 -11.71
C THR A 58 3.53 -8.43 -10.46
N ASP A 59 4.82 -8.16 -10.51
CA ASP A 59 5.47 -7.37 -9.47
C ASP A 59 5.21 -5.89 -9.75
N ILE A 60 4.76 -5.16 -8.74
CA ILE A 60 4.48 -3.73 -8.89
C ILE A 60 5.72 -2.93 -9.35
N ARG A 61 6.91 -3.41 -9.05
CA ARG A 61 8.17 -2.76 -9.44
C ARG A 61 8.43 -2.80 -10.94
N ASP A 62 7.75 -3.72 -11.65
CA ASP A 62 7.83 -3.89 -13.10
C ASP A 62 6.55 -3.39 -13.81
N PHE A 63 5.62 -2.78 -13.08
CA PHE A 63 4.33 -2.34 -13.60
C PHE A 63 4.16 -0.82 -13.51
N VAL A 64 3.68 -0.23 -14.60
CA VAL A 64 3.23 1.16 -14.66
C VAL A 64 1.87 1.18 -15.36
N PRO A 65 0.81 1.70 -14.72
CA PRO A 65 -0.50 1.77 -15.34
C PRO A 65 -0.52 2.79 -16.50
N ASP A 66 -1.31 2.49 -17.54
CA ASP A 66 -1.47 3.39 -18.70
C ASP A 66 -2.08 4.75 -18.31
N GLU A 67 -3.05 4.74 -17.41
CA GLU A 67 -3.63 5.94 -16.82
C GLU A 67 -3.05 6.16 -15.41
N ALA A 68 -2.44 7.34 -15.18
CA ALA A 68 -1.84 7.65 -13.91
C ALA A 68 -2.88 7.62 -12.77
N PRO A 69 -2.64 6.88 -11.68
CA PRO A 69 -3.60 6.76 -10.60
C PRO A 69 -3.74 8.05 -9.78
N ASP A 70 -4.96 8.35 -9.38
CA ASP A 70 -5.25 9.38 -8.38
C ASP A 70 -4.92 8.87 -6.97
N ILE A 71 -5.16 7.58 -6.74
CA ILE A 71 -4.98 6.90 -5.45
C ILE A 71 -4.23 5.60 -5.68
N VAL A 72 -3.22 5.36 -4.86
CA VAL A 72 -2.54 4.05 -4.74
C VAL A 72 -2.83 3.49 -3.36
N LEU A 73 -3.34 2.27 -3.29
CA LEU A 73 -3.56 1.53 -2.04
C LEU A 73 -2.56 0.38 -2.00
N ILE A 74 -1.83 0.22 -0.88
CA ILE A 74 -0.79 -0.79 -0.76
C ILE A 74 -1.05 -1.64 0.48
N ASP A 75 -1.41 -2.92 0.23
CA ASP A 75 -1.56 -3.94 1.26
C ASP A 75 -0.80 -5.21 0.88
N VAL A 76 0.51 -5.17 0.96
CA VAL A 76 1.39 -6.28 0.62
C VAL A 76 1.90 -7.01 1.86
N SER A 77 2.31 -8.28 1.68
CA SER A 77 2.90 -9.11 2.71
C SER A 77 4.23 -9.70 2.26
N PHE A 78 5.10 -10.01 3.21
CA PHE A 78 6.39 -10.67 3.01
C PHE A 78 7.45 -9.84 2.25
N ILE A 79 7.20 -8.54 2.08
CA ILE A 79 8.12 -7.58 1.47
C ILE A 79 8.10 -6.28 2.27
N SER A 80 9.24 -5.61 2.37
CA SER A 80 9.30 -4.25 2.93
C SER A 80 8.81 -3.25 1.91
N LEU A 81 8.02 -2.28 2.35
CA LEU A 81 7.58 -1.15 1.52
C LEU A 81 8.76 -0.31 0.99
N ARG A 82 9.93 -0.38 1.65
CA ARG A 82 11.15 0.27 1.17
C ARG A 82 11.63 -0.25 -0.18
N GLN A 83 11.17 -1.44 -0.60
CA GLN A 83 11.46 -2.00 -1.92
C GLN A 83 10.45 -1.58 -3.00
N ILE A 84 9.25 -1.19 -2.60
CA ILE A 84 8.14 -0.84 -3.49
C ILE A 84 8.02 0.68 -3.69
N LEU A 85 8.05 1.42 -2.60
CA LEU A 85 7.81 2.86 -2.60
C LEU A 85 8.75 3.68 -3.51
N PRO A 86 10.05 3.35 -3.68
CA PRO A 86 10.90 4.07 -4.63
C PRO A 86 10.39 4.01 -6.07
N HIS A 87 9.86 2.86 -6.52
CA HIS A 87 9.24 2.74 -7.84
C HIS A 87 8.00 3.64 -7.95
N LEU A 88 7.12 3.63 -6.96
CA LEU A 88 5.93 4.49 -6.95
C LEU A 88 6.29 5.99 -6.89
N ALA A 89 7.36 6.35 -6.18
CA ALA A 89 7.85 7.73 -6.15
C ALA A 89 8.30 8.22 -7.53
N SER A 90 8.81 7.32 -8.38
CA SER A 90 9.27 7.65 -9.73
C SER A 90 8.16 7.61 -10.80
N THR A 91 7.07 6.88 -10.55
CA THR A 91 6.00 6.64 -11.53
C THR A 91 4.70 7.38 -11.22
N CYS A 92 4.46 7.73 -9.96
CA CYS A 92 3.27 8.48 -9.55
C CYS A 92 3.47 9.99 -9.67
N LYS A 93 2.36 10.70 -9.88
CA LYS A 93 2.32 12.17 -9.82
C LYS A 93 2.43 12.67 -8.38
N ASP A 94 2.87 13.90 -8.19
CA ASP A 94 2.88 14.57 -6.88
C ASP A 94 1.47 14.79 -6.29
N THR A 95 0.44 14.77 -7.15
CA THR A 95 -0.96 14.84 -6.76
C THR A 95 -1.54 13.49 -6.32
N THR A 96 -0.91 12.36 -6.69
CA THR A 96 -1.36 11.02 -6.32
C THR A 96 -1.30 10.84 -4.80
N LEU A 97 -2.41 10.36 -4.22
CA LEU A 97 -2.45 9.95 -2.82
C LEU A 97 -2.04 8.49 -2.69
N ILE A 98 -0.95 8.20 -2.00
CA ILE A 98 -0.48 6.85 -1.75
C ILE A 98 -0.85 6.47 -0.31
N VAL A 99 -1.67 5.44 -0.14
CA VAL A 99 -2.06 4.91 1.17
C VAL A 99 -1.39 3.55 1.36
N ALA A 100 -0.42 3.52 2.23
CA ALA A 100 0.39 2.33 2.48
C ALA A 100 0.12 1.74 3.86
N MET A 101 -0.24 0.46 3.91
CA MET A 101 -0.32 -0.29 5.17
C MET A 101 1.08 -0.77 5.55
N VAL A 102 1.68 -0.09 6.50
CA VAL A 102 2.97 -0.49 7.09
C VAL A 102 2.74 -1.61 8.07
N LYS A 103 3.33 -2.76 7.78
CA LYS A 103 3.33 -3.96 8.62
C LYS A 103 4.67 -4.07 9.32
N PRO A 104 4.77 -3.73 10.63
CA PRO A 104 6.06 -3.65 11.33
C PRO A 104 6.89 -4.92 11.18
N GLN A 105 6.26 -6.10 11.12
CA GLN A 105 6.94 -7.39 10.96
C GLN A 105 7.70 -7.54 9.63
N PHE A 106 7.34 -6.79 8.59
CA PHE A 106 8.03 -6.80 7.29
C PHE A 106 9.01 -5.63 7.14
N GLU A 107 8.96 -4.66 8.03
CA GLU A 107 9.92 -3.54 8.09
C GLU A 107 11.05 -3.76 9.11
N ALA A 108 10.86 -4.72 10.02
CA ALA A 108 11.78 -5.04 11.11
C ALA A 108 13.09 -5.65 10.62
N ALA A 109 14.21 -5.29 11.25
CA ALA A 109 15.43 -6.06 11.13
C ALA A 109 15.24 -7.46 11.78
N ARG A 110 15.95 -8.48 11.25
CA ARG A 110 15.81 -9.87 11.70
C ARG A 110 15.94 -10.04 13.22
N GLN A 111 16.78 -9.22 13.86
CA GLN A 111 17.02 -9.23 15.32
C GLN A 111 15.85 -8.70 16.14
N GLN A 112 14.93 -7.94 15.53
CA GLN A 112 13.75 -7.38 16.17
C GLN A 112 12.54 -8.32 16.10
N LEU A 113 12.62 -9.38 15.28
CA LEU A 113 11.57 -10.38 15.13
C LEU A 113 11.77 -11.49 16.18
N GLY A 114 10.74 -11.70 16.99
CA GLY A 114 10.68 -12.92 17.82
C GLY A 114 10.45 -14.17 16.95
N ASN A 115 10.63 -15.36 17.52
CA ASN A 115 10.45 -16.65 16.84
C ASN A 115 9.07 -16.83 16.19
N SER A 116 8.06 -16.10 16.65
CA SER A 116 6.67 -16.15 16.09
C SER A 116 6.45 -15.19 14.92
N GLY A 117 7.41 -14.33 14.57
CA GLY A 117 7.21 -13.25 13.60
C GLY A 117 6.24 -12.16 14.07
N VAL A 118 5.91 -12.13 15.36
CA VAL A 118 5.03 -11.13 15.97
C VAL A 118 5.83 -10.16 16.82
N ILE A 119 5.64 -8.86 16.59
CA ILE A 119 6.25 -7.81 17.37
C ILE A 119 5.33 -7.47 18.54
N LYS A 120 5.58 -8.13 19.68
CA LYS A 120 4.79 -7.95 20.91
C LYS A 120 5.19 -6.71 21.71
N ASN A 121 6.42 -6.23 21.53
CA ASN A 121 6.95 -5.09 22.27
C ASN A 121 6.59 -3.77 21.59
N ASP A 122 5.76 -2.98 22.23
CA ASP A 122 5.31 -1.67 21.73
C ASP A 122 6.46 -0.68 21.51
N THR A 123 7.55 -0.76 22.27
CA THR A 123 8.72 0.09 22.07
C THR A 123 9.44 -0.25 20.78
N ILE A 124 9.62 -1.56 20.52
CA ILE A 124 10.21 -2.05 19.25
C ILE A 124 9.30 -1.66 18.07
N ARG A 125 7.98 -1.86 18.18
CA ARG A 125 7.02 -1.45 17.14
C ARG A 125 7.15 0.05 16.84
N ARG A 126 7.14 0.89 17.87
CA ARG A 126 7.29 2.35 17.72
C ARG A 126 8.62 2.73 17.08
N GLN A 127 9.70 2.03 17.40
CA GLN A 127 11.00 2.28 16.77
C GLN A 127 10.97 1.95 15.28
N ILE A 128 10.44 0.79 14.90
CA ILE A 128 10.31 0.38 13.49
C ILE A 128 9.50 1.41 12.69
N LEU A 129 8.39 1.89 13.25
CA LEU A 129 7.56 2.89 12.59
C LEU A 129 8.28 4.24 12.45
N ARG A 130 9.05 4.69 13.47
CA ARG A 130 9.88 5.90 13.36
C ARG A 130 10.97 5.76 12.31
N ASP A 131 11.62 4.60 12.25
CA ASP A 131 12.67 4.32 11.26
C ASP A 131 12.09 4.28 9.83
N PHE A 132 10.87 3.77 9.66
CA PHE A 132 10.14 3.85 8.41
C PHE A 132 9.78 5.29 8.05
N GLU A 133 9.23 6.06 8.98
CA GLU A 133 8.89 7.47 8.79
C GLU A 133 10.13 8.28 8.37
N ALA A 134 11.23 8.16 9.11
CA ALA A 134 12.47 8.87 8.81
C ALA A 134 13.04 8.49 7.42
N TRP A 135 12.91 7.23 7.03
CA TRP A 135 13.31 6.80 5.70
C TRP A 135 12.40 7.36 4.62
N SER A 136 11.08 7.32 4.83
CA SER A 136 10.09 7.73 3.83
C SER A 136 10.15 9.22 3.49
N THR A 137 10.59 10.08 4.42
CA THR A 137 10.73 11.53 4.19
C THR A 137 11.71 11.89 3.07
N LYS A 138 12.56 10.96 2.64
CA LYS A 138 13.46 11.15 1.49
C LYS A 138 12.72 11.19 0.16
N LEU A 139 11.56 10.60 0.08
CA LEU A 139 10.78 10.41 -1.14
C LEU A 139 9.37 10.98 -1.04
N PHE A 140 8.82 11.09 0.17
CA PHE A 140 7.42 11.42 0.39
C PHE A 140 7.22 12.44 1.51
N VAL A 141 6.10 13.15 1.41
CA VAL A 141 5.50 13.91 2.51
C VAL A 141 4.40 13.06 3.11
N THR A 142 4.44 12.81 4.41
CA THR A 142 3.33 12.17 5.14
C THR A 142 2.22 13.20 5.35
N VAL A 143 1.04 12.93 4.79
CA VAL A 143 -0.14 13.81 4.89
C VAL A 143 -0.99 13.46 6.09
N ASP A 144 -1.12 12.13 6.37
CA ASP A 144 -1.89 11.62 7.49
C ASP A 144 -1.40 10.22 7.87
N LYS A 145 -1.73 9.75 9.08
CA LYS A 145 -1.45 8.39 9.53
C LYS A 145 -2.45 7.93 10.59
N ALA A 146 -2.81 6.65 10.56
CA ALA A 146 -3.71 6.05 11.53
C ALA A 146 -3.32 4.60 11.83
N ASP A 147 -3.39 4.18 13.08
CA ASP A 147 -3.26 2.78 13.43
C ASP A 147 -4.46 1.99 12.86
N SER A 148 -4.20 0.76 12.40
CA SER A 148 -5.28 -0.15 12.01
C SER A 148 -6.17 -0.43 13.22
N ALA A 149 -7.48 -0.33 13.03
CA ALA A 149 -8.47 -0.69 14.05
C ALA A 149 -8.50 -2.21 14.31
N VAL A 150 -7.99 -2.99 13.35
CA VAL A 150 -7.95 -4.45 13.40
C VAL A 150 -6.49 -4.89 13.41
N ALA A 151 -6.16 -5.84 14.29
CA ALA A 151 -4.85 -6.48 14.26
C ALA A 151 -4.75 -7.42 13.04
N GLY A 152 -3.56 -7.51 12.45
CA GLY A 152 -3.28 -8.47 11.39
C GLY A 152 -3.46 -9.92 11.87
N ALA A 153 -3.52 -10.87 10.93
CA ALA A 153 -3.87 -12.29 11.16
C ALA A 153 -3.05 -12.98 12.28
N ARG A 154 -1.86 -12.51 12.60
CA ARG A 154 -1.01 -13.03 13.69
C ARG A 154 -0.97 -12.12 14.92
N GLY A 155 -1.80 -11.07 14.96
CA GLY A 155 -1.88 -10.12 16.06
C GLY A 155 -0.89 -8.95 15.99
N ASN A 156 -0.21 -8.75 14.88
CA ASN A 156 0.60 -7.54 14.65
C ASN A 156 -0.31 -6.31 14.47
N ARG A 157 0.08 -5.20 15.08
CA ARG A 157 -0.64 -3.92 14.95
C ARG A 157 -0.02 -3.12 13.81
N GLU A 158 -0.75 -3.03 12.72
CA GLU A 158 -0.35 -2.35 11.49
C GLU A 158 -0.71 -0.85 11.56
N ARG A 159 -0.11 -0.05 10.66
CA ARG A 159 -0.39 1.39 10.57
C ARG A 159 -0.49 1.83 9.13
N PHE A 160 -1.53 2.60 8.82
CA PHE A 160 -1.69 3.27 7.55
C PHE A 160 -0.95 4.60 7.52
N TYR A 161 -0.32 4.87 6.39
CA TYR A 161 0.28 6.16 6.06
C TYR A 161 -0.31 6.68 4.77
N ALA A 162 -0.81 7.91 4.79
CA ALA A 162 -1.17 8.66 3.60
C ALA A 162 0.04 9.51 3.18
N LEU A 163 0.55 9.26 1.99
CA LEU A 163 1.80 9.82 1.47
C LEU A 163 1.55 10.55 0.16
N LYS A 164 2.32 11.59 -0.11
CA LYS A 164 2.45 12.21 -1.43
C LYS A 164 3.91 12.27 -1.83
N VAL A 165 4.20 12.13 -3.12
CA VAL A 165 5.56 12.25 -3.64
C VAL A 165 6.11 13.63 -3.30
N ALA A 166 7.29 13.69 -2.69
CA ALA A 166 7.95 14.94 -2.38
C ALA A 166 8.39 15.63 -3.67
N LYS A 167 8.06 16.91 -3.82
CA LYS A 167 8.56 17.69 -4.95
C LYS A 167 10.08 17.82 -4.85
N PRO A 168 10.82 17.68 -5.95
CA PRO A 168 12.23 18.04 -5.95
C PRO A 168 12.37 19.50 -5.46
N THR A 169 13.17 19.70 -4.45
CA THR A 169 13.53 21.07 -4.05
C THR A 169 14.36 21.67 -5.18
N THR A 170 13.73 22.49 -6.02
CA THR A 170 14.46 23.33 -7.00
C THR A 170 15.35 24.24 -6.19
N ARG A 171 16.65 23.97 -6.20
CA ARG A 171 17.69 24.92 -5.76
C ARG A 171 18.04 25.83 -6.91
#